data_420a201b07496bc7d2fe156e84d7b215
#
_entry.id   420a201b07496bc7d2fe156e84d7b215
#
_cell.length_a   1.000
_cell.length_b   1.000
_cell.length_c   1.000
_cell.angle_alpha   90.00
_cell.angle_beta   90.00
_cell.angle_gamma   90.00
#
_symmetry.space_group_name_H-M   'P 1'
#
loop_
_entity.id
_entity.type
_entity.pdbx_description
1 polymer ?
#
loop_
_entity_poly.entity_id
_entity_poly.type
_entity_poly.pdbx_seq_one_letter_code
_entity_poly.pdbx_strand_id
1 'polypeptide(L)'
;MRTITHNPAAQRFEYTEHGATYYVSYRAEGGIWQLLHTEAPASPYGRGIAADIVRTTLEEARRQAVKIRSDCPFVIGYLAFHPEFADVEA
;
A
#
# COMPACT_ATOMS: atom_id res chain seq x y z
N MET A 1 -16.31 -5.58 -4.43
CA MET A 1 -14.87 -5.26 -4.64
C MET A 1 -14.61 -3.79 -4.29
N ARG A 2 -13.55 -3.53 -3.55
CA ARG A 2 -13.20 -2.15 -3.18
C ARG A 2 -12.49 -1.45 -4.33
N THR A 3 -12.83 -0.19 -4.55
CA THR A 3 -12.14 0.64 -5.52
C THR A 3 -11.11 1.49 -4.79
N ILE A 4 -9.85 1.12 -4.93
CA ILE A 4 -8.75 1.82 -4.27
C ILE A 4 -8.17 2.82 -5.26
N THR A 5 -8.01 4.06 -4.81
CA THR A 5 -7.58 5.17 -5.66
C THR A 5 -6.11 5.47 -5.41
N HIS A 6 -5.32 5.52 -6.48
CA HIS A 6 -3.96 6.04 -6.40
C HIS A 6 -4.01 7.55 -6.53
N ASN A 7 -3.50 8.25 -5.54
CA ASN A 7 -3.42 9.71 -5.52
C ASN A 7 -1.94 10.12 -5.56
N PRO A 8 -1.35 10.26 -6.77
CA PRO A 8 0.08 10.56 -6.87
C PRO A 8 0.45 11.93 -6.30
N ALA A 9 -0.44 12.91 -6.40
CA ALA A 9 -0.17 14.24 -5.87
C ALA A 9 0.04 14.23 -4.35
N ALA A 10 -0.73 13.39 -3.65
CA ALA A 10 -0.59 13.21 -2.20
C ALA A 10 0.34 12.06 -1.85
N GLN A 11 0.83 11.32 -2.83
CA GLN A 11 1.65 10.13 -2.68
C GLN A 11 0.98 9.12 -1.74
N ARG A 12 -0.26 8.75 -2.08
CA ARG A 12 -1.05 7.81 -1.30
C ARG A 12 -1.87 6.91 -2.20
N PHE A 13 -2.13 5.69 -1.69
CA PHE A 13 -3.20 4.83 -2.16
C PHE A 13 -4.28 4.86 -1.09
N GLU A 14 -5.51 5.16 -1.47
CA GLU A 14 -6.57 5.47 -0.51
C GLU A 14 -7.87 4.77 -0.81
N TYR A 15 -8.64 4.55 0.26
CA TYR A 15 -9.99 4.01 0.20
C TYR A 15 -10.81 4.66 1.30
N THR A 16 -12.00 5.14 0.96
CA THR A 16 -12.89 5.78 1.92
C THR A 16 -14.19 4.98 2.01
N GLU A 17 -14.63 4.71 3.22
CA GLU A 17 -15.86 3.99 3.47
C GLU A 17 -16.47 4.51 4.77
N HIS A 18 -17.78 4.84 4.73
CA HIS A 18 -18.52 5.30 5.91
C HIS A 18 -17.80 6.45 6.64
N GLY A 19 -17.24 7.40 5.87
CA GLY A 19 -16.57 8.57 6.45
C GLY A 19 -15.17 8.32 6.97
N ALA A 20 -14.68 7.08 6.91
CA ALA A 20 -13.32 6.75 7.35
C ALA A 20 -12.41 6.57 6.14
N THR A 21 -11.22 7.13 6.21
CA THR A 21 -10.22 7.02 5.14
C THR A 21 -9.11 6.08 5.57
N TYR A 22 -8.85 5.09 4.73
CA TYR A 22 -7.76 4.14 4.88
C TYR A 22 -6.75 4.46 3.80
N TYR A 23 -5.46 4.43 4.13
CA TYR A 23 -4.45 4.73 3.11
C TYR A 23 -3.10 4.12 3.41
N VAL A 24 -2.29 4.00 2.35
CA VAL A 24 -0.86 3.74 2.44
C VAL A 24 -0.18 4.95 1.82
N SER A 25 0.68 5.61 2.58
CA SER A 25 1.46 6.74 2.07
C SER A 25 2.84 6.27 1.66
N TYR A 26 3.42 6.94 0.66
CA TYR A 26 4.74 6.60 0.17
C TYR A 26 5.49 7.86 -0.27
N ARG A 27 6.80 7.71 -0.43
CA ARG A 27 7.63 8.74 -1.04
C ARG A 27 8.29 8.13 -2.27
N ALA A 28 8.06 8.75 -3.42
CA ALA A 28 8.63 8.31 -4.69
C ALA A 28 10.00 8.96 -4.88
N GLU A 29 11.03 8.14 -5.11
CA GLU A 29 12.39 8.64 -5.23
C GLU A 29 13.24 7.64 -6.02
N GLY A 30 13.75 8.08 -7.17
CA GLY A 30 14.70 7.28 -7.91
C GLY A 30 14.22 5.90 -8.33
N GLY A 31 12.96 5.77 -8.74
CA GLY A 31 12.42 4.47 -9.16
C GLY A 31 12.03 3.56 -8.00
N ILE A 32 12.03 4.09 -6.79
CA ILE A 32 11.64 3.37 -5.57
C ILE A 32 10.50 4.12 -4.90
N TRP A 33 9.50 3.38 -4.43
CA TRP A 33 8.48 3.91 -3.54
C TRP A 33 8.81 3.43 -2.13
N GLN A 34 9.17 4.37 -1.26
CA GLN A 34 9.34 4.10 0.16
C GLN A 34 7.97 4.17 0.82
N LEU A 35 7.41 3.05 1.23
CA LEU A 35 6.11 3.03 1.89
C LEU A 35 6.31 3.46 3.34
N LEU A 36 5.64 4.56 3.74
CA LEU A 36 5.91 5.24 5.00
C LEU A 36 4.96 4.81 6.11
N HIS A 37 3.67 4.72 5.80
CA HIS A 37 2.66 4.51 6.83
C HIS A 37 1.41 3.87 6.25
N THR A 38 0.80 2.98 7.02
CA THR A 38 -0.49 2.39 6.71
C THR A 38 -1.48 2.88 7.75
N GLU A 39 -2.51 3.61 7.31
CA GLU A 39 -3.57 4.09 8.19
C GLU A 39 -4.80 3.23 8.02
N ALA A 40 -5.25 2.62 9.10
CA ALA A 40 -6.46 1.79 9.10
C ALA A 40 -7.26 2.11 10.35
N PRO A 41 -8.28 2.98 10.25
CA PRO A 41 -9.12 3.29 11.39
C PRO A 41 -9.68 2.04 12.06
N ALA A 42 -9.88 2.10 13.36
CA ALA A 42 -10.33 0.95 14.13
C ALA A 42 -11.70 0.49 13.61
N SER A 43 -11.75 -0.73 13.08
CA SER A 43 -12.97 -1.33 12.57
C SER A 43 -12.76 -2.83 12.46
N PRO A 44 -13.85 -3.63 12.49
CA PRO A 44 -13.71 -5.08 12.30
C PRO A 44 -13.09 -5.47 10.96
N TYR A 45 -13.16 -4.56 9.98
CA TYR A 45 -12.70 -4.83 8.61
C TYR A 45 -11.37 -4.16 8.28
N GLY A 46 -10.78 -3.40 9.22
CA GLY A 46 -9.62 -2.57 8.95
C GLY A 46 -8.42 -3.31 8.39
N ARG A 47 -8.11 -4.51 8.92
CA ARG A 47 -6.98 -5.29 8.44
C ARG A 47 -7.17 -5.75 6.99
N GLY A 48 -8.39 -6.19 6.65
CA GLY A 48 -8.69 -6.63 5.30
C GLY A 48 -8.60 -5.48 4.30
N ILE A 49 -9.09 -4.30 4.71
CA ILE A 49 -9.02 -3.11 3.86
C ILE A 49 -7.57 -2.69 3.68
N ALA A 50 -6.77 -2.65 4.75
CA ALA A 50 -5.36 -2.30 4.67
C ALA A 50 -4.60 -3.27 3.76
N ALA A 51 -4.87 -4.56 3.87
CA ALA A 51 -4.24 -5.57 3.03
C ALA A 51 -4.57 -5.35 1.55
N ASP A 52 -5.83 -5.00 1.24
CA ASP A 52 -6.23 -4.71 -0.14
C ASP A 52 -5.49 -3.49 -0.69
N ILE A 53 -5.31 -2.46 0.14
CA ILE A 53 -4.59 -1.24 -0.29
C ILE A 53 -3.12 -1.56 -0.53
N VAL A 54 -2.49 -2.33 0.35
CA VAL A 54 -1.09 -2.72 0.18
C VAL A 54 -0.94 -3.53 -1.11
N ARG A 55 -1.82 -4.51 -1.34
CA ARG A 55 -1.77 -5.30 -2.57
C ARG A 55 -1.89 -4.42 -3.81
N THR A 56 -2.84 -3.50 -3.81
CA THR A 56 -3.04 -2.58 -4.94
C THR A 56 -1.79 -1.74 -5.17
N THR A 57 -1.16 -1.27 -4.09
CA THR A 57 0.08 -0.50 -4.18
C THR A 57 1.19 -1.34 -4.85
N LEU A 58 1.33 -2.59 -4.43
CA LEU A 58 2.38 -3.47 -4.98
C LEU A 58 2.12 -3.82 -6.44
N GLU A 59 0.85 -4.05 -6.80
CA GLU A 59 0.48 -4.32 -8.18
C GLU A 59 0.75 -3.13 -9.10
N GLU A 60 0.44 -1.92 -8.60
CA GLU A 60 0.71 -0.71 -9.37
C GLU A 60 2.22 -0.46 -9.51
N ALA A 61 2.99 -0.75 -8.46
CA ALA A 61 4.46 -0.65 -8.54
C ALA A 61 5.01 -1.58 -9.61
N ARG A 62 4.48 -2.82 -9.68
CA ARG A 62 4.89 -3.77 -10.72
C ARG A 62 4.56 -3.24 -12.10
N ARG A 63 3.35 -2.69 -12.27
CA ARG A 63 2.91 -2.14 -13.54
C ARG A 63 3.80 -0.99 -13.99
N GLN A 64 4.23 -0.14 -13.06
CA GLN A 64 5.08 1.02 -13.37
C GLN A 64 6.57 0.70 -13.36
N ALA A 65 6.94 -0.55 -13.07
CA ALA A 65 8.33 -0.98 -12.97
C ALA A 65 9.13 -0.21 -11.91
N VAL A 66 8.46 0.16 -10.80
CA VAL A 66 9.16 0.74 -9.64
C VAL A 66 9.30 -0.34 -8.58
N LYS A 67 10.28 -0.15 -7.69
CA LYS A 67 10.52 -1.07 -6.58
C LYS A 67 9.95 -0.50 -5.29
N ILE A 68 9.69 -1.37 -4.34
CA ILE A 68 9.11 -1.01 -3.04
C ILE A 68 10.12 -1.25 -1.94
N ARG A 69 10.21 -0.30 -1.03
CA ARG A 69 10.94 -0.44 0.22
C ARG A 69 10.03 0.05 1.34
N SER A 70 10.08 -0.56 2.52
CA SER A 70 9.22 -0.11 3.61
C SER A 70 9.84 -0.42 4.96
N ASP A 71 9.60 0.49 5.92
CA ASP A 71 9.89 0.27 7.34
C ASP A 71 8.59 0.03 8.11
N CYS A 72 7.44 0.08 7.45
CA CYS A 72 6.15 -0.13 8.10
C CYS A 72 5.94 -1.61 8.44
N PRO A 73 5.74 -1.95 9.71
CA PRO A 73 5.58 -3.37 10.10
C PRO A 73 4.46 -4.08 9.36
N PHE A 74 3.36 -3.40 9.05
CA PHE A 74 2.25 -4.01 8.33
C PHE A 74 2.67 -4.42 6.92
N VAL A 75 3.39 -3.55 6.21
CA VAL A 75 3.85 -3.83 4.85
C VAL A 75 4.90 -4.93 4.88
N ILE A 76 5.83 -4.87 5.83
CA ILE A 76 6.87 -5.89 5.99
C ILE A 76 6.22 -7.27 6.20
N GLY A 77 5.23 -7.33 7.09
CA GLY A 77 4.50 -8.57 7.35
C GLY A 77 3.75 -9.06 6.13
N TYR A 78 3.12 -8.15 5.40
CA TYR A 78 2.41 -8.51 4.17
C TYR A 78 3.36 -9.15 3.16
N LEU A 79 4.51 -8.51 2.93
CA LEU A 79 5.50 -9.04 1.99
C LEU A 79 6.04 -10.41 2.42
N ALA A 80 6.20 -10.63 3.72
CA ALA A 80 6.67 -11.92 4.23
C ALA A 80 5.70 -13.06 3.92
N PHE A 81 4.40 -12.78 3.91
CA PHE A 81 3.36 -13.77 3.62
C PHE A 81 2.95 -13.82 2.15
N HIS A 82 3.51 -12.96 1.31
CA HIS A 82 3.14 -12.87 -0.10
C HIS A 82 4.38 -12.86 -0.99
N PRO A 83 5.09 -14.01 -1.09
CA PRO A 83 6.32 -14.10 -1.88
C PRO A 83 6.12 -13.83 -3.36
N GLU A 84 4.88 -13.85 -3.83
CA GLU A 84 4.57 -13.48 -5.22
C GLU A 84 4.92 -12.02 -5.54
N PHE A 85 5.17 -11.20 -4.52
CA PHE A 85 5.60 -9.81 -4.71
C PHE A 85 7.10 -9.61 -4.48
N ALA A 86 7.88 -10.68 -4.38
CA ALA A 86 9.33 -10.55 -4.20
C ALA A 86 9.99 -9.76 -5.33
N ASP A 87 9.40 -9.81 -6.54
CA ASP A 87 9.93 -9.11 -7.71
C ASP A 87 9.84 -7.58 -7.59
N VAL A 88 8.97 -7.04 -6.72
CA VAL A 88 8.84 -5.59 -6.54
C VAL A 88 9.63 -5.08 -5.33
N GLU A 89 10.21 -5.96 -4.52
CA GLU A 89 11.02 -5.51 -3.39
C GLU A 89 12.36 -4.97 -3.86
N ALA A 90 12.73 -3.83 -3.29
CA ALA A 90 14.01 -3.20 -3.59
C ALA A 90 15.17 -3.93 -2.93
#